data_79b1e3975305e50b1d6a8061ecd9d041
#
_entry.id   79b1e3975305e50b1d6a8061ecd9d041
#
_cell.length_a   1.000
_cell.length_b   1.000
_cell.length_c   1.000
_cell.angle_alpha   90.00
_cell.angle_beta   90.00
_cell.angle_gamma   90.00
#
_symmetry.space_group_name_H-M   'P 1'
#
loop_
_entity.id
_entity.type
_entity.pdbx_description
1 polymer ?
#
loop_
_entity_poly.entity_id
_entity_poly.type
_entity_poly.pdbx_seq_one_letter_code
_entity_poly.pdbx_strand_id
1 'polypeptide(L)'
;MCDPFHSFQKKKDYLVCIDSDGCAMDTMDVKHIRCFGPCLVAEWGLEDWREPILARWNDINLYTMTRGVNRFKGLAMALTEVDGQYTPIEGVEQLARWAREAKELSNDALQRAVNETGSVCLAKALRWSRAVNAAIAQLPEADKQPFPGVAEGIAAAHGAADVAIVSSANRDAVEEEWRAYGLLEQVDIVLAQDAGSKAHCIGELLKKGYAPDHVLMVGDAPGDKAAADTNGVWYYPILVRHEAESWRELREEALGHLCGGTYKAYGAQKAAQFIENLGG
;
A
#
# COMPACT_ATOMS: atom_id res chain seq x y z
N MET A 1 -16.17 17.87 3.53
CA MET A 1 -16.14 16.57 2.79
C MET A 1 -17.20 15.69 3.40
N CYS A 2 -17.98 14.99 2.58
CA CYS A 2 -18.98 14.03 3.09
C CYS A 2 -18.21 12.81 3.63
N ASP A 3 -18.57 12.32 4.79
CA ASP A 3 -18.00 11.12 5.38
C ASP A 3 -18.30 9.92 4.46
N PRO A 4 -17.29 9.24 3.86
CA PRO A 4 -17.52 8.16 2.91
C PRO A 4 -18.26 6.98 3.56
N PHE A 5 -18.14 6.82 4.87
CA PHE A 5 -18.83 5.75 5.60
C PHE A 5 -20.32 6.01 5.78
N HIS A 6 -20.76 7.28 5.71
CA HIS A 6 -22.17 7.63 5.98
C HIS A 6 -23.14 6.96 5.00
N SER A 7 -22.80 6.92 3.73
CA SER A 7 -23.66 6.36 2.67
C SER A 7 -23.57 4.84 2.53
N PHE A 8 -22.50 4.24 3.05
CA PHE A 8 -22.29 2.79 2.95
C PHE A 8 -23.22 2.03 3.91
N GLN A 9 -23.90 1.02 3.38
CA GLN A 9 -24.75 0.09 4.13
C GLN A 9 -24.31 -1.34 3.85
N LYS A 10 -24.21 -2.13 4.90
CA LYS A 10 -24.00 -3.59 4.82
C LYS A 10 -25.14 -4.23 4.03
N LYS A 11 -24.80 -5.01 3.02
CA LYS A 11 -25.77 -5.78 2.18
C LYS A 11 -25.61 -7.28 2.38
N LYS A 12 -24.41 -7.75 2.70
CA LYS A 12 -24.05 -9.16 2.85
C LYS A 12 -23.43 -9.42 4.22
N ASP A 13 -23.36 -10.68 4.64
CA ASP A 13 -22.81 -11.04 5.94
C ASP A 13 -21.30 -10.95 6.00
N TYR A 14 -20.64 -11.07 4.85
CA TYR A 14 -19.17 -11.01 4.72
C TYR A 14 -18.72 -9.69 4.09
N LEU A 15 -17.47 -9.31 4.37
CA LEU A 15 -16.81 -8.14 3.78
C LEU A 15 -15.40 -8.53 3.34
N VAL A 16 -15.03 -8.15 2.12
CA VAL A 16 -13.66 -8.25 1.62
C VAL A 16 -13.11 -6.85 1.38
N CYS A 17 -12.08 -6.49 2.14
CA CYS A 17 -11.32 -5.25 1.98
C CYS A 17 -10.12 -5.55 1.09
N ILE A 18 -9.91 -4.78 0.03
CA ILE A 18 -8.87 -5.02 -0.98
C ILE A 18 -7.97 -3.81 -1.08
N ASP A 19 -6.65 -3.99 -0.97
CA ASP A 19 -5.68 -2.95 -1.28
C ASP A 19 -5.54 -2.77 -2.81
N SER A 20 -5.02 -1.62 -3.23
CA SER A 20 -4.88 -1.27 -4.66
C SER A 20 -3.47 -1.53 -5.19
N ASP A 21 -2.51 -0.66 -4.85
CA ASP A 21 -1.15 -0.69 -5.40
C ASP A 21 -0.37 -1.93 -4.94
N GLY A 22 0.09 -2.77 -5.87
CA GLY A 22 0.84 -3.99 -5.57
C GLY A 22 -0.02 -5.17 -5.16
N CYS A 23 -1.32 -4.95 -4.93
CA CYS A 23 -2.32 -5.97 -4.60
C CYS A 23 -3.25 -6.25 -5.79
N ALA A 24 -4.15 -5.33 -6.12
CA ALA A 24 -5.02 -5.44 -7.28
C ALA A 24 -4.37 -4.88 -8.55
N MET A 25 -3.64 -3.77 -8.44
CA MET A 25 -3.02 -3.06 -9.55
C MET A 25 -1.51 -3.30 -9.56
N ASP A 26 -0.95 -3.68 -10.73
CA ASP A 26 0.49 -3.84 -10.97
C ASP A 26 1.15 -2.47 -11.17
N THR A 27 1.04 -1.63 -10.16
CA THR A 27 1.51 -0.24 -10.21
C THR A 27 2.66 0.04 -9.25
N MET A 28 2.87 -0.82 -8.25
CA MET A 28 3.84 -0.56 -7.21
C MET A 28 5.27 -0.64 -7.74
N ASP A 29 5.63 -1.70 -8.44
CA ASP A 29 6.97 -1.91 -8.98
C ASP A 29 7.33 -0.81 -9.99
N VAL A 30 6.45 -0.51 -10.94
CA VAL A 30 6.70 0.53 -11.95
C VAL A 30 6.87 1.91 -11.32
N LYS A 31 6.06 2.27 -10.32
CA LYS A 31 6.18 3.53 -9.57
C LYS A 31 7.54 3.63 -8.87
N HIS A 32 7.97 2.57 -8.16
CA HIS A 32 9.25 2.57 -7.45
C HIS A 32 10.46 2.56 -8.36
N ILE A 33 10.45 1.71 -9.40
CA ILE A 33 11.58 1.52 -10.32
C ILE A 33 11.76 2.72 -11.24
N ARG A 34 10.67 3.30 -11.77
CA ARG A 34 10.75 4.39 -12.75
C ARG A 34 10.62 5.80 -12.18
N CYS A 35 10.05 5.95 -10.98
CA CYS A 35 9.79 7.27 -10.41
C CYS A 35 10.52 7.48 -9.07
N PHE A 36 10.21 6.73 -8.04
CA PHE A 36 10.73 6.98 -6.69
C PHE A 36 12.25 6.89 -6.62
N GLY A 37 12.83 5.77 -7.04
CA GLY A 37 14.27 5.55 -7.00
C GLY A 37 15.05 6.53 -7.86
N PRO A 38 14.72 6.71 -9.15
CA PRO A 38 15.40 7.70 -10.00
C PRO A 38 15.34 9.13 -9.46
N CYS A 39 14.19 9.56 -8.93
CA CYS A 39 14.06 10.88 -8.31
C CYS A 39 14.91 11.00 -7.04
N LEU A 40 15.10 9.92 -6.27
CA LEU A 40 16.01 9.91 -5.11
C LEU A 40 17.45 10.14 -5.55
N VAL A 41 17.92 9.39 -6.53
CA VAL A 41 19.29 9.53 -7.06
C VAL A 41 19.52 10.95 -7.57
N ALA A 42 18.58 11.49 -8.37
CA ALA A 42 18.69 12.84 -8.93
C ALA A 42 18.69 13.94 -7.87
N GLU A 43 17.77 13.88 -6.87
CA GLU A 43 17.64 14.94 -5.85
C GLU A 43 18.86 15.02 -4.93
N TRP A 44 19.51 13.88 -4.64
CA TRP A 44 20.71 13.86 -3.77
C TRP A 44 22.03 13.83 -4.52
N GLY A 45 22.03 13.77 -5.89
CA GLY A 45 23.25 13.73 -6.70
C GLY A 45 24.04 12.43 -6.48
N LEU A 46 23.37 11.30 -6.47
CA LEU A 46 23.91 9.98 -6.14
C LEU A 46 24.25 9.13 -7.39
N GLU A 47 24.50 9.77 -8.53
CA GLU A 47 24.70 9.09 -9.81
C GLU A 47 25.89 8.10 -9.79
N ASP A 48 26.94 8.40 -9.04
CA ASP A 48 28.12 7.54 -8.91
C ASP A 48 27.81 6.20 -8.24
N TRP A 49 26.75 6.12 -7.45
CA TRP A 49 26.28 4.93 -6.72
C TRP A 49 24.89 4.49 -7.14
N ARG A 50 24.44 4.92 -8.32
CA ARG A 50 23.05 4.74 -8.80
C ARG A 50 22.56 3.30 -8.67
N GLU A 51 23.30 2.34 -9.23
CA GLU A 51 22.85 0.94 -9.29
C GLU A 51 22.64 0.31 -7.90
N PRO A 52 23.62 0.30 -6.99
CA PRO A 52 23.41 -0.28 -5.67
C PRO A 52 22.34 0.46 -4.85
N ILE A 53 22.21 1.78 -4.99
CA ILE A 53 21.18 2.54 -4.29
C ILE A 53 19.78 2.19 -4.83
N LEU A 54 19.59 2.06 -6.14
CA LEU A 54 18.31 1.66 -6.71
C LEU A 54 17.95 0.22 -6.35
N ALA A 55 18.91 -0.70 -6.35
CA ALA A 55 18.67 -2.07 -5.90
C ALA A 55 18.20 -2.08 -4.43
N ARG A 56 18.90 -1.37 -3.56
CA ARG A 56 18.54 -1.28 -2.14
C ARG A 56 17.20 -0.56 -1.90
N TRP A 57 16.92 0.49 -2.67
CA TRP A 57 15.62 1.16 -2.66
C TRP A 57 14.48 0.18 -2.97
N ASN A 58 14.66 -0.67 -3.99
CA ASN A 58 13.66 -1.67 -4.35
C ASN A 58 13.49 -2.72 -3.26
N ASP A 59 14.57 -3.21 -2.64
CA ASP A 59 14.49 -4.15 -1.51
C ASP A 59 13.68 -3.55 -0.36
N ILE A 60 13.97 -2.31 0.05
CA ILE A 60 13.26 -1.64 1.14
C ILE A 60 11.76 -1.52 0.85
N ASN A 61 11.40 -1.16 -0.38
CA ASN A 61 10.03 -0.77 -0.67
C ASN A 61 9.17 -1.86 -1.32
N LEU A 62 9.79 -2.87 -1.94
CA LEU A 62 9.10 -3.86 -2.77
C LEU A 62 9.24 -5.31 -2.28
N TYR A 63 10.42 -5.72 -1.77
CA TYR A 63 10.75 -7.14 -1.70
C TYR A 63 11.07 -7.65 -0.29
N THR A 64 10.93 -6.83 0.74
CA THR A 64 11.21 -7.21 2.13
C THR A 64 10.05 -6.83 3.05
N MET A 65 10.19 -7.17 4.34
CA MET A 65 9.19 -6.86 5.38
C MET A 65 8.95 -5.35 5.62
N THR A 66 9.60 -4.49 4.83
CA THR A 66 9.33 -3.05 4.77
C THR A 66 8.51 -2.64 3.54
N ARG A 67 8.05 -3.61 2.72
CA ARG A 67 7.17 -3.37 1.58
C ARG A 67 5.97 -2.49 1.95
N GLY A 68 5.65 -1.53 1.10
CA GLY A 68 4.52 -0.62 1.32
C GLY A 68 4.71 0.37 2.48
N VAL A 69 5.91 0.50 3.03
CA VAL A 69 6.21 1.52 4.03
C VAL A 69 5.93 2.93 3.46
N ASN A 70 5.48 3.85 4.32
CA ASN A 70 5.28 5.22 3.87
C ASN A 70 6.55 5.78 3.20
N ARG A 71 6.38 6.48 2.05
CA ARG A 71 7.47 6.98 1.20
C ARG A 71 8.56 7.74 1.95
N PHE A 72 8.20 8.51 2.97
CA PHE A 72 9.18 9.28 3.76
C PHE A 72 9.95 8.39 4.74
N LYS A 73 9.33 7.33 5.25
CA LYS A 73 10.03 6.32 6.04
C LYS A 73 11.01 5.54 5.18
N GLY A 74 10.56 5.07 4.00
CA GLY A 74 11.43 4.41 3.02
C GLY A 74 12.60 5.30 2.58
N LEU A 75 12.33 6.60 2.33
CA LEU A 75 13.35 7.58 2.01
C LEU A 75 14.38 7.75 3.15
N ALA A 76 13.90 7.88 4.38
CA ALA A 76 14.78 8.03 5.55
C ALA A 76 15.67 6.80 5.74
N MET A 77 15.13 5.59 5.56
CA MET A 77 15.89 4.34 5.63
C MET A 77 16.99 4.30 4.56
N ALA A 78 16.62 4.53 3.31
CA ALA A 78 17.57 4.50 2.20
C ALA A 78 18.68 5.56 2.36
N LEU A 79 18.33 6.79 2.71
CA LEU A 79 19.31 7.86 2.88
C LEU A 79 20.21 7.66 4.12
N THR A 80 19.71 7.04 5.19
CA THR A 80 20.55 6.68 6.33
C THR A 80 21.59 5.63 5.95
N GLU A 81 21.23 4.66 5.11
CA GLU A 81 22.19 3.68 4.59
C GLU A 81 23.20 4.34 3.62
N VAL A 82 22.75 5.27 2.77
CA VAL A 82 23.64 6.02 1.88
C VAL A 82 24.67 6.85 2.68
N ASP A 83 24.23 7.53 3.73
CA ASP A 83 25.10 8.32 4.62
C ASP A 83 26.20 7.47 5.26
N GLY A 84 25.84 6.25 5.70
CA GLY A 84 26.79 5.36 6.35
C GLY A 84 27.73 4.59 5.41
N GLN A 85 27.37 4.44 4.11
CA GLN A 85 28.06 3.53 3.21
C GLN A 85 28.73 4.19 2.01
N TYR A 86 28.18 5.29 1.50
CA TYR A 86 28.60 5.88 0.23
C TYR A 86 29.09 7.32 0.35
N THR A 87 28.24 8.21 0.85
CA THR A 87 28.55 9.65 0.94
C THR A 87 27.73 10.30 2.05
N PRO A 88 28.29 11.29 2.78
CA PRO A 88 27.56 11.99 3.83
C PRO A 88 26.30 12.69 3.30
N ILE A 89 25.18 12.51 4.00
CA ILE A 89 23.89 13.17 3.71
C ILE A 89 23.58 14.18 4.80
N GLU A 90 23.78 15.45 4.48
CA GLU A 90 23.55 16.54 5.43
C GLU A 90 22.09 16.52 5.96
N GLY A 91 21.93 16.40 7.27
CA GLY A 91 20.64 16.48 7.98
C GLY A 91 19.78 15.22 7.84
N VAL A 92 20.35 14.06 7.49
CA VAL A 92 19.59 12.80 7.38
C VAL A 92 18.92 12.41 8.69
N GLU A 93 19.55 12.67 9.85
CA GLU A 93 18.93 12.38 11.15
C GLU A 93 17.66 13.23 11.40
N GLN A 94 17.59 14.44 10.83
CA GLN A 94 16.39 15.28 10.92
C GLN A 94 15.24 14.66 10.15
N LEU A 95 15.50 14.12 8.95
CA LEU A 95 14.51 13.39 8.17
C LEU A 95 14.08 12.10 8.88
N ALA A 96 15.04 11.32 9.38
CA ALA A 96 14.75 10.07 10.10
C ALA A 96 13.92 10.33 11.37
N ARG A 97 14.23 11.40 12.13
CA ARG A 97 13.45 11.80 13.29
C ARG A 97 12.05 12.25 12.90
N TRP A 98 11.92 13.11 11.90
CA TRP A 98 10.61 13.57 11.43
C TRP A 98 9.75 12.40 10.94
N ALA A 99 10.30 11.50 10.12
CA ALA A 99 9.57 10.34 9.61
C ALA A 99 9.11 9.36 10.71
N ARG A 100 9.79 9.34 11.87
CA ARG A 100 9.44 8.53 13.03
C ARG A 100 8.39 9.20 13.93
N GLU A 101 8.49 10.52 14.14
CA GLU A 101 7.79 11.25 15.20
C GLU A 101 6.57 12.06 14.69
N ALA A 102 6.51 12.36 13.40
CA ALA A 102 5.42 13.13 12.82
C ALA A 102 4.09 12.36 12.93
N LYS A 103 3.05 13.06 13.38
CA LYS A 103 1.69 12.50 13.46
C LYS A 103 1.09 12.19 12.10
N GLU A 104 1.52 12.92 11.08
CA GLU A 104 1.08 12.81 9.70
C GLU A 104 2.30 12.83 8.77
N LEU A 105 2.36 11.91 7.82
CA LEU A 105 3.43 11.80 6.84
C LEU A 105 2.89 12.16 5.44
N SER A 106 2.67 13.46 5.24
CA SER A 106 2.20 14.06 3.98
C SER A 106 3.13 15.19 3.52
N ASN A 107 2.97 15.62 2.25
CA ASN A 107 3.68 16.78 1.73
C ASN A 107 3.38 18.06 2.53
N ASP A 108 2.14 18.23 3.00
CA ASP A 108 1.75 19.40 3.77
C ASP A 108 2.37 19.40 5.17
N ALA A 109 2.39 18.25 5.84
CA ALA A 109 3.09 18.10 7.11
C ALA A 109 4.59 18.33 6.97
N LEU A 110 5.20 17.83 5.90
CA LEU A 110 6.62 18.05 5.61
C LEU A 110 6.91 19.52 5.29
N GLN A 111 6.03 20.20 4.52
CA GLN A 111 6.18 21.64 4.26
C GLN A 111 6.13 22.47 5.54
N ARG A 112 5.23 22.13 6.50
CA ARG A 112 5.21 22.78 7.81
C ARG A 112 6.54 22.59 8.56
N ALA A 113 7.05 21.35 8.60
CA ALA A 113 8.32 21.04 9.25
C ALA A 113 9.52 21.77 8.59
N VAL A 114 9.53 21.90 7.26
CA VAL A 114 10.53 22.70 6.53
C VAL A 114 10.49 24.18 6.97
N ASN A 115 9.29 24.75 7.04
CA ASN A 115 9.13 26.15 7.44
C ASN A 115 9.54 26.41 8.90
N GLU A 116 9.30 25.45 9.79
CA GLU A 116 9.63 25.54 11.21
C GLU A 116 11.13 25.35 11.48
N THR A 117 11.78 24.44 10.75
CA THR A 117 13.16 24.03 11.06
C THR A 117 14.22 24.63 10.15
N GLY A 118 13.85 25.05 8.95
CA GLY A 118 14.80 25.44 7.90
C GLY A 118 15.70 24.30 7.40
N SER A 119 15.36 23.03 7.70
CA SER A 119 16.18 21.87 7.36
C SER A 119 16.32 21.69 5.85
N VAL A 120 17.57 21.64 5.38
CA VAL A 120 17.90 21.37 3.97
C VAL A 120 17.45 19.99 3.55
N CYS A 121 17.64 18.97 4.41
CA CYS A 121 17.24 17.58 4.10
C CYS A 121 15.73 17.44 3.98
N LEU A 122 14.94 18.05 4.89
CA LEU A 122 13.48 18.05 4.78
C LEU A 122 12.99 18.78 3.52
N ALA A 123 13.66 19.89 3.15
CA ALA A 123 13.34 20.61 1.92
C ALA A 123 13.63 19.75 0.67
N LYS A 124 14.76 19.01 0.65
CA LYS A 124 15.07 18.03 -0.39
C LYS A 124 14.02 16.91 -0.45
N ALA A 125 13.65 16.34 0.70
CA ALA A 125 12.62 15.30 0.76
C ALA A 125 11.27 15.76 0.21
N LEU A 126 10.90 17.03 0.45
CA LEU A 126 9.68 17.61 -0.13
C LEU A 126 9.77 17.79 -1.65
N ARG A 127 10.91 18.29 -2.17
CA ARG A 127 11.14 18.40 -3.63
C ARG A 127 11.10 17.02 -4.28
N TRP A 128 11.80 16.04 -3.69
CA TRP A 128 11.76 14.66 -4.13
C TRP A 128 10.33 14.12 -4.21
N SER A 129 9.54 14.29 -3.15
CA SER A 129 8.16 13.77 -3.13
C SER A 129 7.28 14.41 -4.20
N ARG A 130 7.49 15.72 -4.47
CA ARG A 130 6.77 16.42 -5.56
C ARG A 130 7.24 15.95 -6.94
N ALA A 131 8.55 15.76 -7.14
CA ALA A 131 9.10 15.20 -8.37
C ALA A 131 8.58 13.79 -8.65
N VAL A 132 8.51 12.95 -7.62
CA VAL A 132 7.91 11.60 -7.72
C VAL A 132 6.45 11.68 -8.17
N ASN A 133 5.63 12.55 -7.57
CA ASN A 133 4.24 12.70 -7.99
C ASN A 133 4.11 13.15 -9.46
N ALA A 134 4.97 14.09 -9.88
CA ALA A 134 5.01 14.53 -11.27
C ALA A 134 5.43 13.42 -12.23
N ALA A 135 6.41 12.59 -11.84
CA ALA A 135 6.86 11.44 -12.64
C ALA A 135 5.78 10.35 -12.73
N ILE A 136 5.08 10.05 -11.64
CA ILE A 136 3.98 9.08 -11.62
C ILE A 136 2.85 9.54 -12.56
N ALA A 137 2.52 10.82 -12.57
CA ALA A 137 1.49 11.38 -13.45
C ALA A 137 1.84 11.25 -14.95
N GLN A 138 3.11 11.01 -15.29
CA GLN A 138 3.56 10.80 -16.67
C GLN A 138 3.67 9.31 -17.05
N LEU A 139 3.40 8.38 -16.13
CA LEU A 139 3.42 6.95 -16.45
C LEU A 139 2.30 6.63 -17.45
N PRO A 140 2.61 5.87 -18.52
CA PRO A 140 1.61 5.42 -19.47
C PRO A 140 0.51 4.59 -18.80
N GLU A 141 -0.73 4.71 -19.27
CA GLU A 141 -1.84 3.86 -18.80
C GLU A 141 -1.55 2.36 -18.97
N ALA A 142 -0.84 1.99 -20.01
CA ALA A 142 -0.41 0.61 -20.25
C ALA A 142 0.50 0.03 -19.14
N ASP A 143 1.10 0.88 -18.31
CA ASP A 143 1.92 0.47 -17.16
C ASP A 143 1.11 0.42 -15.84
N LYS A 144 -0.20 0.65 -15.89
CA LYS A 144 -1.09 0.71 -14.72
C LYS A 144 -2.20 -0.35 -14.82
N GLN A 145 -1.83 -1.58 -15.13
CA GLN A 145 -2.78 -2.67 -15.34
C GLN A 145 -3.10 -3.40 -14.03
N PRO A 146 -4.27 -4.03 -13.90
CA PRO A 146 -4.51 -4.99 -12.83
C PRO A 146 -3.69 -6.27 -13.06
N PHE A 147 -3.34 -6.94 -11.98
CA PHE A 147 -2.72 -8.26 -12.08
C PHE A 147 -3.67 -9.27 -12.73
N PRO A 148 -3.15 -10.31 -13.41
CA PRO A 148 -3.98 -11.38 -13.96
C PRO A 148 -4.83 -12.06 -12.87
N GLY A 149 -6.10 -12.25 -13.14
CA GLY A 149 -7.06 -12.89 -12.23
C GLY A 149 -7.77 -11.94 -11.26
N VAL A 150 -7.41 -10.66 -11.24
CA VAL A 150 -8.01 -9.64 -10.35
C VAL A 150 -9.51 -9.49 -10.63
N ALA A 151 -9.90 -9.31 -11.88
CA ALA A 151 -11.31 -9.10 -12.24
C ALA A 151 -12.19 -10.28 -11.81
N GLU A 152 -11.73 -11.51 -12.06
CA GLU A 152 -12.43 -12.72 -11.66
C GLU A 152 -12.45 -12.90 -10.13
N GLY A 153 -11.34 -12.54 -9.45
CA GLY A 153 -11.24 -12.61 -7.99
C GLY A 153 -12.18 -11.61 -7.31
N ILE A 154 -12.23 -10.37 -7.80
CA ILE A 154 -13.13 -9.33 -7.28
C ILE A 154 -14.59 -9.71 -7.55
N ALA A 155 -14.91 -10.20 -8.75
CA ALA A 155 -16.27 -10.65 -9.06
C ALA A 155 -16.73 -11.82 -8.16
N ALA A 156 -15.84 -12.77 -7.88
CA ALA A 156 -16.13 -13.86 -6.94
C ALA A 156 -16.31 -13.34 -5.51
N ALA A 157 -15.46 -12.44 -5.06
CA ALA A 157 -15.59 -11.78 -3.75
C ALA A 157 -16.91 -11.02 -3.65
N HIS A 158 -17.26 -10.20 -4.67
CA HIS A 158 -18.52 -9.47 -4.71
C HIS A 158 -19.75 -10.39 -4.78
N GLY A 159 -19.62 -11.59 -5.33
CA GLY A 159 -20.69 -12.59 -5.28
C GLY A 159 -21.02 -13.07 -3.86
N ALA A 160 -20.02 -13.17 -2.99
CA ALA A 160 -20.11 -13.73 -1.63
C ALA A 160 -20.14 -12.67 -0.52
N ALA A 161 -19.53 -11.52 -0.72
CA ALA A 161 -19.28 -10.49 0.29
C ALA A 161 -19.55 -9.09 -0.26
N ASP A 162 -19.75 -8.09 0.61
CA ASP A 162 -19.56 -6.70 0.22
C ASP A 162 -18.07 -6.45 -0.03
N VAL A 163 -17.73 -5.58 -1.00
CA VAL A 163 -16.35 -5.31 -1.39
C VAL A 163 -15.98 -3.85 -1.12
N ALA A 164 -14.90 -3.65 -0.39
CA ALA A 164 -14.33 -2.34 -0.10
C ALA A 164 -12.92 -2.22 -0.68
N ILE A 165 -12.60 -1.14 -1.38
CA ILE A 165 -11.21 -0.76 -1.60
C ILE A 165 -10.71 -0.07 -0.34
N VAL A 166 -9.55 -0.50 0.18
CA VAL A 166 -8.91 0.09 1.36
C VAL A 166 -7.46 0.39 1.03
N SER A 167 -7.18 1.59 0.53
CA SER A 167 -5.88 1.97 -0.02
C SER A 167 -5.27 3.19 0.69
N SER A 168 -3.95 3.26 0.72
CA SER A 168 -3.19 4.44 1.17
C SER A 168 -2.88 5.42 0.02
N ALA A 169 -3.30 5.11 -1.21
CA ALA A 169 -3.11 5.95 -2.38
C ALA A 169 -4.14 7.08 -2.46
N ASN A 170 -3.87 8.04 -3.34
CA ASN A 170 -4.81 9.13 -3.62
C ASN A 170 -6.12 8.56 -4.22
N ARG A 171 -7.28 9.09 -3.77
CA ARG A 171 -8.61 8.64 -4.20
C ARG A 171 -8.80 8.71 -5.71
N ASP A 172 -8.50 9.87 -6.31
CA ASP A 172 -8.73 10.09 -7.73
C ASP A 172 -7.92 9.09 -8.59
N ALA A 173 -6.67 8.83 -8.18
CA ALA A 173 -5.82 7.85 -8.85
C ALA A 173 -6.39 6.43 -8.74
N VAL A 174 -6.82 6.00 -7.56
CA VAL A 174 -7.43 4.68 -7.34
C VAL A 174 -8.69 4.53 -8.19
N GLU A 175 -9.58 5.52 -8.14
CA GLU A 175 -10.84 5.46 -8.89
C GLU A 175 -10.61 5.48 -10.40
N GLU A 176 -9.65 6.27 -10.90
CA GLU A 176 -9.29 6.31 -12.32
C GLU A 176 -8.72 4.96 -12.80
N GLU A 177 -7.72 4.42 -12.07
CA GLU A 177 -7.09 3.14 -12.39
C GLU A 177 -8.13 1.99 -12.38
N TRP A 178 -8.96 1.88 -11.35
CA TRP A 178 -9.97 0.81 -11.25
C TRP A 178 -11.10 0.96 -12.27
N ARG A 179 -11.50 2.21 -12.56
CA ARG A 179 -12.54 2.50 -13.58
C ARG A 179 -12.07 2.15 -14.99
N ALA A 180 -10.81 2.41 -15.32
CA ALA A 180 -10.24 2.11 -16.63
C ALA A 180 -10.37 0.64 -17.02
N TYR A 181 -10.41 -0.25 -16.02
CA TYR A 181 -10.54 -1.71 -16.23
C TYR A 181 -11.90 -2.29 -15.81
N GLY A 182 -12.91 -1.45 -15.53
CA GLY A 182 -14.25 -1.88 -15.16
C GLY A 182 -14.35 -2.55 -13.78
N LEU A 183 -13.34 -2.41 -12.92
CA LEU A 183 -13.29 -3.06 -11.61
C LEU A 183 -14.20 -2.38 -10.57
N LEU A 184 -14.46 -1.07 -10.71
CA LEU A 184 -15.30 -0.31 -9.77
C LEU A 184 -16.76 -0.79 -9.71
N GLU A 185 -17.25 -1.42 -10.76
CA GLU A 185 -18.63 -1.93 -10.81
C GLU A 185 -18.89 -3.05 -9.78
N GLN A 186 -17.81 -3.69 -9.31
CA GLN A 186 -17.84 -4.76 -8.31
C GLN A 186 -17.45 -4.27 -6.90
N VAL A 187 -17.41 -2.94 -6.66
CA VAL A 187 -16.99 -2.33 -5.39
C VAL A 187 -18.15 -1.57 -4.76
N ASP A 188 -18.41 -1.83 -3.49
CA ASP A 188 -19.48 -1.18 -2.73
C ASP A 188 -19.04 0.13 -2.08
N ILE A 189 -17.74 0.27 -1.75
CA ILE A 189 -17.17 1.48 -1.17
C ILE A 189 -15.68 1.62 -1.49
N VAL A 190 -15.25 2.87 -1.77
CA VAL A 190 -13.82 3.22 -1.96
C VAL A 190 -13.34 4.01 -0.74
N LEU A 191 -12.34 3.50 -0.04
CA LEU A 191 -11.68 4.12 1.10
C LEU A 191 -10.20 4.30 0.74
N ALA A 192 -9.83 5.51 0.40
CA ALA A 192 -8.48 5.90 -0.02
C ALA A 192 -7.79 6.73 1.07
N GLN A 193 -6.67 7.35 0.76
CA GLN A 193 -5.86 8.14 1.69
C GLN A 193 -6.68 9.16 2.50
N ASP A 194 -7.69 9.76 1.91
CA ASP A 194 -8.58 10.76 2.51
C ASP A 194 -9.53 10.18 3.57
N ALA A 195 -9.77 8.86 3.56
CA ALA A 195 -10.60 8.16 4.54
C ALA A 195 -9.82 7.78 5.82
N GLY A 196 -8.51 7.95 5.85
CA GLY A 196 -7.65 7.64 6.99
C GLY A 196 -6.78 6.39 6.79
N SER A 197 -6.25 5.85 7.90
CA SER A 197 -5.42 4.64 7.82
C SER A 197 -6.26 3.40 7.51
N LYS A 198 -5.63 2.36 6.92
CA LYS A 198 -6.32 1.09 6.63
C LYS A 198 -6.96 0.49 7.89
N ALA A 199 -6.27 0.53 9.03
CA ALA A 199 -6.82 0.06 10.29
C ALA A 199 -8.06 0.87 10.73
N HIS A 200 -8.05 2.20 10.56
CA HIS A 200 -9.21 3.05 10.82
C HIS A 200 -10.37 2.67 9.89
N CYS A 201 -10.12 2.54 8.60
CA CYS A 201 -11.13 2.18 7.61
C CYS A 201 -11.83 0.86 7.94
N ILE A 202 -11.05 -0.18 8.26
CA ILE A 202 -11.59 -1.49 8.66
C ILE A 202 -12.42 -1.35 9.95
N GLY A 203 -11.92 -0.59 10.94
CA GLY A 203 -12.64 -0.34 12.19
C GLY A 203 -13.98 0.37 11.99
N GLU A 204 -14.07 1.35 11.08
CA GLU A 204 -15.33 2.01 10.73
C GLU A 204 -16.30 1.08 9.98
N LEU A 205 -15.77 0.22 9.10
CA LEU A 205 -16.59 -0.79 8.42
C LEU A 205 -17.16 -1.83 9.41
N LEU A 206 -16.39 -2.27 10.40
CA LEU A 206 -16.89 -3.18 11.44
C LEU A 206 -18.09 -2.61 12.21
N LYS A 207 -18.13 -1.27 12.42
CA LYS A 207 -19.28 -0.60 13.07
C LYS A 207 -20.57 -0.68 12.24
N LYS A 208 -20.47 -1.07 10.95
CA LYS A 208 -21.66 -1.35 10.12
C LYS A 208 -22.32 -2.71 10.41
N GLY A 209 -21.77 -3.49 11.35
CA GLY A 209 -22.37 -4.71 11.86
C GLY A 209 -21.79 -5.99 11.24
N TYR A 210 -20.56 -5.96 10.72
CA TYR A 210 -19.83 -7.18 10.38
C TYR A 210 -19.21 -7.81 11.63
N ALA A 211 -19.29 -9.13 11.74
CA ALA A 211 -18.50 -9.88 12.71
C ALA A 211 -17.02 -9.89 12.26
N PRO A 212 -16.04 -9.75 13.15
CA PRO A 212 -14.63 -9.71 12.75
C PRO A 212 -14.17 -10.94 11.97
N ASP A 213 -14.68 -12.12 12.28
CA ASP A 213 -14.41 -13.37 11.57
C ASP A 213 -15.13 -13.50 10.23
N HIS A 214 -15.95 -12.53 9.85
CA HIS A 214 -16.59 -12.38 8.55
C HIS A 214 -15.91 -11.33 7.67
N VAL A 215 -14.78 -10.76 8.10
CA VAL A 215 -14.05 -9.71 7.37
C VAL A 215 -12.68 -10.23 6.97
N LEU A 216 -12.34 -10.03 5.68
CA LEU A 216 -11.06 -10.39 5.10
C LEU A 216 -10.36 -9.15 4.55
N MET A 217 -9.12 -8.88 4.99
CA MET A 217 -8.23 -7.91 4.36
C MET A 217 -7.33 -8.64 3.37
N VAL A 218 -7.43 -8.28 2.10
CA VAL A 218 -6.58 -8.76 1.00
C VAL A 218 -5.53 -7.69 0.70
N GLY A 219 -4.25 -8.03 0.80
CA GLY A 219 -3.18 -7.07 0.60
C GLY A 219 -1.81 -7.72 0.44
N ASP A 220 -0.83 -6.95 -0.01
CA ASP A 220 0.51 -7.42 -0.39
C ASP A 220 1.62 -6.91 0.56
N ALA A 221 1.26 -6.09 1.54
CA ALA A 221 2.22 -5.42 2.40
C ALA A 221 2.01 -5.75 3.90
N PRO A 222 3.09 -5.68 4.73
CA PRO A 222 2.97 -5.83 6.18
C PRO A 222 1.97 -4.86 6.83
N GLY A 223 1.76 -3.68 6.20
CA GLY A 223 0.76 -2.71 6.64
C GLY A 223 -0.68 -3.22 6.57
N ASP A 224 -1.00 -4.07 5.58
CA ASP A 224 -2.31 -4.69 5.42
C ASP A 224 -2.56 -5.73 6.50
N LYS A 225 -1.56 -6.58 6.74
CA LYS A 225 -1.61 -7.55 7.82
C LYS A 225 -1.76 -6.86 9.18
N ALA A 226 -0.99 -5.81 9.44
CA ALA A 226 -1.09 -5.04 10.69
C ALA A 226 -2.46 -4.40 10.88
N ALA A 227 -3.08 -3.91 9.79
CA ALA A 227 -4.43 -3.35 9.83
C ALA A 227 -5.49 -4.42 10.14
N ALA A 228 -5.35 -5.62 9.56
CA ALA A 228 -6.19 -6.76 9.86
C ALA A 228 -6.04 -7.20 11.34
N ASP A 229 -4.80 -7.39 11.80
CA ASP A 229 -4.48 -7.81 13.17
C ASP A 229 -5.02 -6.80 14.21
N THR A 230 -4.90 -5.49 13.94
CA THR A 230 -5.41 -4.42 14.81
C THR A 230 -6.92 -4.51 15.02
N ASN A 231 -7.64 -4.94 14.00
CA ASN A 231 -9.11 -5.05 14.03
C ASN A 231 -9.61 -6.47 14.36
N GLY A 232 -8.72 -7.44 14.51
CA GLY A 232 -9.07 -8.84 14.77
C GLY A 232 -9.78 -9.50 13.59
N VAL A 233 -9.55 -9.03 12.36
CA VAL A 233 -10.12 -9.60 11.13
C VAL A 233 -9.10 -10.50 10.42
N TRP A 234 -9.56 -11.27 9.44
CA TRP A 234 -8.67 -12.14 8.69
C TRP A 234 -7.81 -11.38 7.69
N TYR A 235 -6.63 -11.91 7.42
CA TYR A 235 -5.70 -11.42 6.40
C TYR A 235 -5.48 -12.48 5.33
N TYR A 236 -5.52 -12.07 4.07
CA TYR A 236 -5.12 -12.88 2.91
C TYR A 236 -4.03 -12.16 2.12
N PRO A 237 -2.84 -12.76 1.97
CA PRO A 237 -1.74 -12.12 1.25
C PRO A 237 -1.86 -12.29 -0.27
N ILE A 238 -1.61 -11.23 -1.00
CA ILE A 238 -1.18 -11.30 -2.39
C ILE A 238 0.35 -11.37 -2.36
N LEU A 239 0.90 -12.52 -2.72
CA LEU A 239 2.34 -12.79 -2.62
C LEU A 239 3.09 -12.12 -3.76
N VAL A 240 4.13 -11.38 -3.43
CA VAL A 240 5.00 -10.67 -4.39
C VAL A 240 5.61 -11.66 -5.38
N ARG A 241 5.53 -11.36 -6.67
CA ARG A 241 5.94 -12.22 -7.81
C ARG A 241 5.08 -13.48 -7.98
N HIS A 242 3.98 -13.61 -7.23
CA HIS A 242 3.00 -14.70 -7.30
C HIS A 242 1.58 -14.15 -7.23
N GLU A 243 1.37 -12.92 -7.72
CA GLU A 243 0.09 -12.20 -7.59
C GLU A 243 -1.03 -12.93 -8.34
N ALA A 244 -0.78 -13.37 -9.58
CA ALA A 244 -1.76 -14.11 -10.37
C ALA A 244 -2.21 -15.43 -9.71
N GLU A 245 -1.27 -16.13 -9.07
CA GLU A 245 -1.56 -17.37 -8.32
C GLU A 245 -2.35 -17.04 -7.06
N SER A 246 -1.98 -15.98 -6.33
CA SER A 246 -2.68 -15.52 -5.14
C SER A 246 -4.13 -15.12 -5.46
N TRP A 247 -4.38 -14.41 -6.56
CA TRP A 247 -5.74 -14.05 -7.00
C TRP A 247 -6.57 -15.25 -7.39
N ARG A 248 -5.96 -16.24 -8.07
CA ARG A 248 -6.65 -17.49 -8.39
C ARG A 248 -7.05 -18.24 -7.11
N GLU A 249 -6.13 -18.38 -6.16
CA GLU A 249 -6.35 -19.09 -4.91
C GLU A 249 -7.35 -18.35 -4.00
N LEU A 250 -7.36 -17.01 -4.01
CA LEU A 250 -8.40 -16.23 -3.34
C LEU A 250 -9.77 -16.68 -3.78
N ARG A 251 -9.97 -16.77 -5.09
CA ARG A 251 -11.25 -17.17 -5.71
C ARG A 251 -11.60 -18.63 -5.44
N GLU A 252 -10.64 -19.54 -5.56
CA GLU A 252 -10.90 -21.00 -5.58
C GLU A 252 -10.94 -21.60 -4.17
N GLU A 253 -10.25 -20.99 -3.19
CA GLU A 253 -10.08 -21.55 -1.86
C GLU A 253 -10.43 -20.58 -0.73
N ALA A 254 -9.78 -19.38 -0.68
CA ALA A 254 -9.84 -18.50 0.47
C ALA A 254 -11.25 -18.00 0.78
N LEU A 255 -12.02 -17.63 -0.24
CA LEU A 255 -13.43 -17.22 -0.08
C LEU A 255 -14.29 -18.37 0.45
N GLY A 256 -14.04 -19.60 0.01
CA GLY A 256 -14.71 -20.79 0.52
C GLY A 256 -14.41 -21.03 2.01
N HIS A 257 -13.16 -20.87 2.43
CA HIS A 257 -12.77 -20.95 3.83
C HIS A 257 -13.39 -19.83 4.69
N LEU A 258 -13.45 -18.60 4.17
CA LEU A 258 -14.08 -17.47 4.84
C LEU A 258 -15.56 -17.74 5.10
N CYS A 259 -16.33 -18.04 4.05
CA CYS A 259 -17.78 -18.27 4.14
C CYS A 259 -18.11 -19.57 4.89
N GLY A 260 -17.22 -20.56 4.86
CA GLY A 260 -17.38 -21.83 5.57
C GLY A 260 -16.94 -21.81 7.03
N GLY A 261 -16.43 -20.69 7.57
CA GLY A 261 -15.98 -20.57 8.96
C GLY A 261 -14.71 -21.38 9.28
N THR A 262 -13.94 -21.77 8.26
CA THR A 262 -12.72 -22.59 8.40
C THR A 262 -11.43 -21.81 8.13
N TYR A 263 -11.51 -20.47 8.05
CA TYR A 263 -10.40 -19.60 7.65
C TYR A 263 -9.20 -19.63 8.60
N LYS A 264 -9.41 -19.88 9.90
CA LYS A 264 -8.38 -19.74 10.93
C LYS A 264 -7.10 -20.53 10.63
N ALA A 265 -7.20 -21.81 10.31
CA ALA A 265 -6.03 -22.66 10.02
C ALA A 265 -5.43 -22.32 8.66
N TYR A 266 -6.26 -22.12 7.64
CA TYR A 266 -5.86 -21.71 6.31
C TYR A 266 -5.14 -20.34 6.32
N GLY A 267 -5.73 -19.34 6.97
CA GLY A 267 -5.15 -18.01 7.08
C GLY A 267 -3.82 -17.97 7.83
N ALA A 268 -3.64 -18.83 8.86
CA ALA A 268 -2.37 -18.95 9.54
C ALA A 268 -1.26 -19.48 8.61
N GLN A 269 -1.57 -20.45 7.76
CA GLN A 269 -0.63 -20.95 6.74
C GLN A 269 -0.29 -19.85 5.72
N LYS A 270 -1.29 -19.09 5.24
CA LYS A 270 -1.08 -18.00 4.30
C LYS A 270 -0.23 -16.87 4.90
N ALA A 271 -0.46 -16.52 6.15
CA ALA A 271 0.36 -15.53 6.85
C ALA A 271 1.83 -15.99 7.01
N ALA A 272 2.10 -17.28 7.21
CA ALA A 272 3.45 -17.81 7.23
C ALA A 272 4.12 -17.73 5.85
N GLN A 273 3.42 -18.10 4.78
CA GLN A 273 3.91 -17.97 3.39
C GLN A 273 4.24 -16.51 3.04
N PHE A 274 3.42 -15.55 3.49
CA PHE A 274 3.68 -14.13 3.31
C PHE A 274 4.99 -13.67 3.95
N ILE A 275 5.25 -14.08 5.19
CA ILE A 275 6.48 -13.73 5.89
C ILE A 275 7.70 -14.33 5.18
N GLU A 276 7.62 -15.59 4.79
CA GLU A 276 8.68 -16.28 4.03
C GLU A 276 8.93 -15.62 2.67
N ASN A 277 7.87 -15.23 1.95
CA ASN A 277 7.95 -14.56 0.64
C ASN A 277 8.69 -13.21 0.72
N LEU A 278 8.56 -12.48 1.82
CA LEU A 278 9.26 -11.20 2.06
C LEU A 278 10.60 -11.36 2.82
N GLY A 279 11.10 -12.58 2.97
CA GLY A 279 12.41 -12.85 3.56
C GLY A 279 12.44 -12.65 5.08
N GLY A 280 11.31 -12.85 5.76
CA GLY A 280 11.16 -12.75 7.21
C GLY A 280 11.37 -14.07 7.92
#